data_d4d80354ea4093f4afcbb7fbc65b84f9
#
_entry.id   d4d80354ea4093f4afcbb7fbc65b84f9
#
_cell.length_a   1.000
_cell.length_b   1.000
_cell.length_c   1.000
_cell.angle_alpha   90.00
_cell.angle_beta   90.00
_cell.angle_gamma   90.00
#
_symmetry.space_group_name_H-M   'P 1'
#
loop_
_entity.id
_entity.type
_entity.pdbx_description
1 polymer ?
#
loop_
_entity_poly.entity_id
_entity_poly.type
_entity_poly.pdbx_seq_one_letter_code
_entity_poly.pdbx_strand_id
1 'polypeptide(L)'
;RAVPGAGLRVPIWLLGSSLFSAQLAGQLGLPYAFASHFAPELLLEALALYRRNFTPSDRLAAPHAMAVLNVFAAETDAEGVRLATSMQQSFARLSTGKPGRLPPPVDDIAAVLTPQQIESARSRLTYSAVGGPETVQKQLSDFIALTQVDELMITGMMFDKAARIRSLEIV
;
A
#
# COMPACT_ATOMS: atom_id res chain seq x y z
N ARG A 1 16.75 -29.75 0.08
CA ARG A 1 15.69 -29.73 -0.94
C ARG A 1 14.35 -29.45 -0.27
N ALA A 2 13.55 -28.54 -0.84
CA ALA A 2 12.17 -28.38 -0.44
C ALA A 2 11.33 -29.54 -0.99
N VAL A 3 10.57 -30.22 -0.12
CA VAL A 3 9.68 -31.33 -0.53
C VAL A 3 8.32 -31.06 0.11
N PRO A 4 7.22 -31.02 -0.65
CA PRO A 4 7.13 -31.04 -2.12
C PRO A 4 7.64 -29.73 -2.73
N GLY A 5 7.89 -29.64 -4.01
CA GLY A 5 8.25 -28.39 -4.69
C GLY A 5 9.63 -28.40 -5.35
N ALA A 6 10.44 -29.45 -5.11
CA ALA A 6 11.71 -29.59 -5.81
C ALA A 6 11.49 -29.68 -7.32
N GLY A 7 12.16 -28.78 -8.09
CA GLY A 7 12.03 -28.72 -9.54
C GLY A 7 10.91 -27.82 -10.06
N LEU A 8 10.06 -27.23 -9.19
CA LEU A 8 9.06 -26.25 -9.61
C LEU A 8 9.73 -24.90 -9.88
N ARG A 9 9.27 -24.20 -10.92
CA ARG A 9 9.66 -22.83 -11.27
C ARG A 9 8.58 -21.83 -10.84
N VAL A 10 8.32 -21.74 -9.55
CA VAL A 10 7.39 -20.76 -9.01
C VAL A 10 7.97 -19.36 -9.21
N PRO A 11 7.23 -18.39 -9.79
CA PRO A 11 7.65 -17.00 -9.83
C PRO A 11 7.89 -16.46 -8.42
N ILE A 12 9.03 -15.83 -8.20
CA ILE A 12 9.41 -15.28 -6.90
C ILE A 12 9.45 -13.77 -7.02
N TRP A 13 8.73 -13.08 -6.14
CA TRP A 13 8.81 -11.65 -5.92
C TRP A 13 9.53 -11.35 -4.63
N LEU A 14 10.32 -10.29 -4.60
CA LEU A 14 10.91 -9.79 -3.37
C LEU A 14 10.06 -8.63 -2.85
N LEU A 15 9.39 -8.84 -1.71
CA LEU A 15 8.58 -7.83 -1.05
C LEU A 15 9.36 -7.19 0.11
N GLY A 16 9.30 -5.87 0.21
CA GLY A 16 9.88 -5.16 1.34
C GLY A 16 9.46 -3.71 1.44
N SER A 17 9.94 -3.03 2.48
CA SER A 17 9.75 -1.59 2.72
C SER A 17 11.06 -0.90 3.07
N SER A 18 12.19 -1.43 2.60
CA SER A 18 13.53 -0.92 2.91
C SER A 18 14.40 -0.80 1.66
N LEU A 19 15.44 0.02 1.74
CA LEU A 19 16.43 0.13 0.67
C LEU A 19 17.20 -1.17 0.47
N PHE A 20 17.42 -1.95 1.53
CA PHE A 20 18.06 -3.27 1.42
C PHE A 20 17.28 -4.22 0.53
N SER A 21 15.96 -4.33 0.72
CA SER A 21 15.12 -5.20 -0.12
C SER A 21 15.12 -4.77 -1.59
N ALA A 22 15.11 -3.46 -1.85
CA ALA A 22 15.18 -2.90 -3.19
C ALA A 22 16.51 -3.23 -3.88
N GLN A 23 17.62 -3.05 -3.18
CA GLN A 23 18.95 -3.37 -3.69
C GLN A 23 19.09 -4.86 -3.97
N LEU A 24 18.65 -5.70 -3.04
CA LEU A 24 18.71 -7.16 -3.19
C LEU A 24 17.89 -7.66 -4.38
N ALA A 25 16.66 -7.14 -4.56
CA ALA A 25 15.81 -7.47 -5.69
C ALA A 25 16.49 -7.11 -7.03
N GLY A 26 17.08 -5.91 -7.10
CA GLY A 26 17.80 -5.44 -8.27
C GLY A 26 19.00 -6.32 -8.61
N GLN A 27 19.84 -6.64 -7.63
CA GLN A 27 21.02 -7.48 -7.82
C GLN A 27 20.69 -8.92 -8.24
N LEU A 28 19.56 -9.47 -7.75
CA LEU A 28 19.11 -10.82 -8.09
C LEU A 28 18.29 -10.86 -9.39
N GLY A 29 18.01 -9.73 -10.04
CA GLY A 29 17.16 -9.67 -11.24
C GLY A 29 15.75 -10.19 -10.97
N LEU A 30 15.18 -9.90 -9.81
CA LEU A 30 13.84 -10.32 -9.41
C LEU A 30 12.84 -9.16 -9.49
N PRO A 31 11.54 -9.44 -9.74
CA PRO A 31 10.50 -8.43 -9.56
C PRO A 31 10.43 -7.98 -8.11
N TYR A 32 10.16 -6.69 -7.94
CA TYR A 32 10.16 -6.04 -6.63
C TYR A 32 8.80 -5.46 -6.27
N ALA A 33 8.31 -5.75 -5.07
CA ALA A 33 7.10 -5.16 -4.51
C ALA A 33 7.43 -4.32 -3.28
N PHE A 34 6.95 -3.06 -3.24
CA PHE A 34 7.13 -2.17 -2.10
C PHE A 34 5.85 -2.04 -1.28
N ALA A 35 5.96 -2.26 0.02
CA ALA A 35 4.83 -2.22 0.96
C ALA A 35 4.45 -0.78 1.39
N SER A 36 4.13 0.09 0.42
CA SER A 36 3.85 1.52 0.66
C SER A 36 2.55 1.79 1.42
N HIS A 37 1.65 0.81 1.48
CA HIS A 37 0.39 0.92 2.20
C HIS A 37 0.55 1.03 3.74
N PHE A 38 1.74 0.73 4.25
CA PHE A 38 1.98 0.81 5.70
C PHE A 38 3.33 1.45 6.07
N ALA A 39 4.30 1.51 5.17
CA ALA A 39 5.61 2.13 5.36
C ALA A 39 5.98 2.97 4.10
N PRO A 40 5.36 4.15 3.91
CA PRO A 40 5.48 4.92 2.68
C PRO A 40 6.81 5.66 2.50
N GLU A 41 7.55 5.91 3.57
CA GLU A 41 8.61 6.91 3.65
C GLU A 41 9.72 6.71 2.62
N LEU A 42 10.08 5.46 2.33
CA LEU A 42 11.20 5.13 1.44
C LEU A 42 10.76 4.68 0.03
N LEU A 43 9.46 4.78 -0.31
CA LEU A 43 8.94 4.24 -1.57
C LEU A 43 9.72 4.71 -2.80
N LEU A 44 9.82 6.02 -2.99
CA LEU A 44 10.44 6.58 -4.19
C LEU A 44 11.93 6.29 -4.28
N GLU A 45 12.62 6.38 -3.15
CA GLU A 45 14.05 6.06 -3.08
C GLU A 45 14.31 4.57 -3.35
N ALA A 46 13.48 3.68 -2.78
CA ALA A 46 13.58 2.25 -3.00
C ALA A 46 13.32 1.86 -4.46
N LEU A 47 12.29 2.43 -5.09
CA LEU A 47 12.02 2.19 -6.52
C LEU A 47 13.17 2.69 -7.41
N ALA A 48 13.72 3.86 -7.13
CA ALA A 48 14.88 4.40 -7.85
C ALA A 48 16.11 3.51 -7.65
N LEU A 49 16.37 3.07 -6.42
CA LEU A 49 17.48 2.18 -6.08
C LEU A 49 17.34 0.81 -6.77
N TYR A 50 16.15 0.22 -6.76
CA TYR A 50 15.86 -1.03 -7.45
C TYR A 50 16.18 -0.93 -8.94
N ARG A 51 15.64 0.08 -9.63
CA ARG A 51 15.83 0.27 -11.08
C ARG A 51 17.30 0.51 -11.42
N ARG A 52 18.02 1.32 -10.65
CA ARG A 52 19.43 1.64 -10.87
C ARG A 52 20.36 0.43 -10.69
N ASN A 53 20.04 -0.46 -9.75
CA ASN A 53 20.86 -1.65 -9.44
C ASN A 53 20.36 -2.92 -10.11
N PHE A 54 19.37 -2.83 -11.00
CA PHE A 54 18.81 -4.00 -11.65
C PHE A 54 19.83 -4.67 -12.58
N THR A 55 20.03 -5.96 -12.36
CA THR A 55 20.84 -6.83 -13.22
C THR A 55 19.91 -7.84 -13.89
N PRO A 56 19.84 -7.87 -15.25
CA PRO A 56 19.01 -8.84 -15.93
C PRO A 56 19.34 -10.28 -15.53
N SER A 57 18.31 -11.11 -15.43
CA SER A 57 18.42 -12.53 -15.09
C SER A 57 17.72 -13.39 -16.16
N ASP A 58 17.82 -14.71 -16.04
CA ASP A 58 17.06 -15.66 -16.86
C ASP A 58 15.54 -15.62 -16.61
N ARG A 59 15.09 -14.88 -15.60
CA ARG A 59 13.70 -14.71 -15.20
C ARG A 59 13.11 -13.37 -15.61
N LEU A 60 13.94 -12.33 -15.66
CA LEU A 60 13.49 -10.95 -15.87
C LEU A 60 14.54 -10.16 -16.63
N ALA A 61 14.18 -9.65 -17.82
CA ALA A 61 15.10 -8.91 -18.69
C ALA A 61 15.20 -7.41 -18.34
N ALA A 62 14.19 -6.84 -17.70
CA ALA A 62 14.11 -5.43 -17.32
C ALA A 62 13.47 -5.31 -15.92
N PRO A 63 13.66 -4.19 -15.18
CA PRO A 63 13.02 -3.98 -13.90
C PRO A 63 11.51 -4.10 -14.00
N HIS A 64 10.87 -4.74 -13.02
CA HIS A 64 9.42 -4.86 -12.91
C HIS A 64 9.03 -4.62 -11.46
N ALA A 65 8.35 -3.51 -11.22
CA ALA A 65 8.06 -3.01 -9.89
C ALA A 65 6.56 -2.95 -9.60
N MET A 66 6.19 -3.32 -8.39
CA MET A 66 4.84 -3.20 -7.84
C MET A 66 4.88 -2.29 -6.62
N ALA A 67 3.85 -1.46 -6.42
CA ALA A 67 3.60 -0.79 -5.16
C ALA A 67 2.22 -1.16 -4.59
N VAL A 68 2.11 -1.15 -3.28
CA VAL A 68 0.85 -1.45 -2.59
C VAL A 68 0.21 -0.17 -2.09
N LEU A 69 -1.05 0.06 -2.41
CA LEU A 69 -1.79 1.27 -2.08
C LEU A 69 -3.04 0.96 -1.24
N ASN A 70 -3.30 1.77 -0.21
CA ASN A 70 -4.59 1.72 0.47
C ASN A 70 -5.65 2.44 -0.37
N VAL A 71 -6.82 1.82 -0.55
CA VAL A 71 -7.95 2.45 -1.24
C VAL A 71 -9.19 2.39 -0.34
N PHE A 72 -9.84 3.54 -0.21
CA PHE A 72 -11.10 3.72 0.52
C PHE A 72 -12.09 4.44 -0.43
N ALA A 73 -12.52 3.71 -1.46
CA ALA A 73 -13.47 4.22 -2.44
C ALA A 73 -14.91 4.02 -1.93
N ALA A 74 -15.76 5.01 -2.17
CA ALA A 74 -17.18 4.99 -1.87
C ALA A 74 -17.97 5.75 -2.95
N GLU A 75 -19.28 5.88 -2.81
CA GLU A 75 -20.11 6.64 -3.78
C GLU A 75 -19.82 8.14 -3.74
N THR A 76 -19.31 8.65 -2.62
CA THR A 76 -18.98 10.06 -2.42
C THR A 76 -17.63 10.24 -1.71
N ASP A 77 -17.01 11.39 -1.90
CA ASP A 77 -15.76 11.75 -1.21
C ASP A 77 -15.94 11.73 0.32
N ALA A 78 -17.04 12.25 0.82
CA ALA A 78 -17.33 12.30 2.25
C ALA A 78 -17.39 10.90 2.87
N GLU A 79 -18.04 9.96 2.20
CA GLU A 79 -18.13 8.58 2.68
C GLU A 79 -16.76 7.86 2.58
N GLY A 80 -16.01 8.06 1.52
CA GLY A 80 -14.63 7.52 1.41
C GLY A 80 -13.74 8.00 2.55
N VAL A 81 -13.78 9.28 2.87
CA VAL A 81 -13.06 9.87 4.02
C VAL A 81 -13.52 9.25 5.33
N ARG A 82 -14.83 9.08 5.54
CA ARG A 82 -15.38 8.45 6.72
C ARG A 82 -14.89 7.01 6.88
N LEU A 83 -14.93 6.22 5.81
CA LEU A 83 -14.46 4.82 5.83
C LEU A 83 -12.97 4.71 6.19
N ALA A 84 -12.13 5.62 5.71
CA ALA A 84 -10.71 5.65 6.00
C ALA A 84 -10.39 5.89 7.49
N THR A 85 -11.32 6.48 8.26
CA THR A 85 -11.14 6.75 9.69
C THR A 85 -10.93 5.48 10.52
N SER A 86 -11.47 4.33 10.09
CA SER A 86 -11.20 3.04 10.72
C SER A 86 -9.70 2.71 10.73
N MET A 87 -9.03 2.92 9.59
CA MET A 87 -7.60 2.65 9.47
C MET A 87 -6.75 3.68 10.22
N GLN A 88 -7.17 4.97 10.21
CA GLN A 88 -6.51 6.03 11.00
C GLN A 88 -6.51 5.68 12.48
N GLN A 89 -7.65 5.25 13.03
CA GLN A 89 -7.75 4.80 14.42
C GLN A 89 -6.86 3.58 14.69
N SER A 90 -6.81 2.64 13.75
CA SER A 90 -5.96 1.44 13.88
C SER A 90 -4.48 1.80 13.93
N PHE A 91 -4.00 2.70 13.07
CA PHE A 91 -2.61 3.19 13.12
C PHE A 91 -2.30 3.98 14.39
N ALA A 92 -3.23 4.79 14.87
CA ALA A 92 -3.06 5.50 16.15
C ALA A 92 -2.93 4.53 17.34
N ARG A 93 -3.70 3.44 17.35
CA ARG A 93 -3.58 2.39 18.37
C ARG A 93 -2.25 1.65 18.26
N LEU A 94 -1.82 1.34 17.05
CA LEU A 94 -0.54 0.66 16.80
C LEU A 94 0.64 1.52 17.28
N SER A 95 0.63 2.83 17.02
CA SER A 95 1.70 3.75 17.45
C SER A 95 1.80 3.90 18.97
N THR A 96 0.72 3.65 19.70
CA THR A 96 0.68 3.67 21.17
C THR A 96 0.91 2.29 21.82
N GLY A 97 1.26 1.27 21.02
CA GLY A 97 1.49 -0.09 21.50
C GLY A 97 0.21 -0.82 21.96
N LYS A 98 -0.95 -0.36 21.53
CA LYS A 98 -2.27 -0.94 21.89
C LYS A 98 -3.01 -1.45 20.64
N PRO A 99 -2.43 -2.43 19.90
CA PRO A 99 -3.10 -3.00 18.74
C PRO A 99 -4.43 -3.66 19.16
N GLY A 100 -5.38 -3.72 18.23
CA GLY A 100 -6.68 -4.31 18.50
C GLY A 100 -7.43 -4.62 17.21
N ARG A 101 -8.70 -4.99 17.33
CA ARG A 101 -9.57 -5.15 16.17
C ARG A 101 -9.76 -3.81 15.48
N LEU A 102 -9.94 -3.85 14.15
CA LEU A 102 -10.28 -2.66 13.37
C LEU A 102 -11.55 -2.01 13.94
N PRO A 103 -11.52 -0.73 14.35
CA PRO A 103 -12.68 -0.06 14.89
C PRO A 103 -13.66 0.35 13.78
N PRO A 104 -14.96 0.59 14.12
CA PRO A 104 -15.88 1.17 13.16
C PRO A 104 -15.43 2.59 12.75
N PRO A 105 -15.83 3.05 11.55
CA PRO A 105 -15.56 4.41 11.12
C PRO A 105 -16.32 5.43 11.96
N VAL A 106 -15.78 6.64 12.03
CA VAL A 106 -16.39 7.78 12.74
C VAL A 106 -16.58 8.96 11.79
N ASP A 107 -17.56 9.80 12.07
CA ASP A 107 -17.84 10.99 11.26
C ASP A 107 -16.82 12.11 11.54
N ASP A 108 -16.33 12.19 12.77
CA ASP A 108 -15.29 13.13 13.18
C ASP A 108 -14.13 12.40 13.87
N ILE A 109 -13.00 12.33 13.19
CA ILE A 109 -11.79 11.69 13.73
C ILE A 109 -11.19 12.47 14.90
N ALA A 110 -11.40 13.80 14.97
CA ALA A 110 -10.90 14.62 16.06
C ALA A 110 -11.65 14.40 17.39
N ALA A 111 -12.84 13.79 17.34
CA ALA A 111 -13.57 13.37 18.53
C ALA A 111 -12.94 12.17 19.25
N VAL A 112 -12.11 11.39 18.55
CA VAL A 112 -11.56 10.11 19.05
C VAL A 112 -10.03 10.04 19.06
N LEU A 113 -9.34 10.90 18.32
CA LEU A 113 -7.88 10.97 18.25
C LEU A 113 -7.35 12.37 18.57
N THR A 114 -6.21 12.44 19.21
CA THR A 114 -5.48 13.70 19.39
C THR A 114 -4.89 14.21 18.06
N PRO A 115 -4.61 15.52 17.93
CA PRO A 115 -3.98 16.05 16.71
C PRO A 115 -2.67 15.33 16.34
N GLN A 116 -1.85 14.97 17.32
CA GLN A 116 -0.61 14.23 17.09
C GLN A 116 -0.86 12.81 16.53
N GLN A 117 -1.91 12.14 17.04
CA GLN A 117 -2.29 10.80 16.53
C GLN A 117 -2.84 10.87 15.11
N ILE A 118 -3.63 11.91 14.80
CA ILE A 118 -4.15 12.15 13.45
C ILE A 118 -2.99 12.36 12.48
N GLU A 119 -2.01 13.19 12.84
CA GLU A 119 -0.85 13.45 11.98
C GLU A 119 0.01 12.20 11.78
N SER A 120 0.25 11.42 12.83
CA SER A 120 0.95 10.14 12.73
C SER A 120 0.23 9.14 11.82
N ALA A 121 -1.11 9.06 11.92
CA ALA A 121 -1.90 8.20 11.03
C ALA A 121 -1.88 8.69 9.59
N ARG A 122 -1.96 10.01 9.36
CA ARG A 122 -1.89 10.65 8.05
C ARG A 122 -0.56 10.37 7.35
N SER A 123 0.56 10.50 8.07
CA SER A 123 1.89 10.19 7.55
C SER A 123 1.98 8.74 7.03
N ARG A 124 1.43 7.77 7.77
CA ARG A 124 1.40 6.37 7.35
C ARG A 124 0.46 6.10 6.16
N LEU A 125 -0.55 6.93 5.98
CA LEU A 125 -1.52 6.85 4.89
C LEU A 125 -1.20 7.80 3.73
N THR A 126 0.04 8.31 3.66
CA THR A 126 0.49 9.25 2.62
C THR A 126 0.14 8.77 1.21
N TYR A 127 0.38 7.49 0.94
CA TYR A 127 0.00 6.87 -0.31
C TYR A 127 -1.30 6.07 -0.12
N SER A 128 -2.41 6.78 -0.26
CA SER A 128 -3.76 6.21 -0.22
C SER A 128 -4.64 6.91 -1.23
N ALA A 129 -5.60 6.18 -1.80
CA ALA A 129 -6.67 6.77 -2.60
C ALA A 129 -7.97 6.73 -1.80
N VAL A 130 -8.56 7.91 -1.58
CA VAL A 130 -9.71 8.10 -0.67
C VAL A 130 -10.73 9.03 -1.31
N GLY A 131 -11.97 8.57 -1.46
CA GLY A 131 -13.04 9.40 -1.98
C GLY A 131 -14.06 8.68 -2.84
N GLY A 132 -14.76 9.44 -3.67
CA GLY A 132 -15.65 8.94 -4.73
C GLY A 132 -14.87 8.45 -5.95
N PRO A 133 -15.58 7.90 -6.96
CA PRO A 133 -14.95 7.25 -8.10
C PRO A 133 -13.96 8.15 -8.86
N GLU A 134 -14.35 9.39 -9.17
CA GLU A 134 -13.50 10.33 -9.91
C GLU A 134 -12.26 10.74 -9.13
N THR A 135 -12.42 11.01 -7.81
CA THR A 135 -11.33 11.37 -6.91
C THR A 135 -10.33 10.22 -6.78
N VAL A 136 -10.82 9.00 -6.58
CA VAL A 136 -9.97 7.81 -6.48
C VAL A 136 -9.24 7.53 -7.79
N GLN A 137 -9.92 7.60 -8.92
CA GLN A 137 -9.30 7.43 -10.24
C GLN A 137 -8.16 8.43 -10.46
N LYS A 138 -8.38 9.71 -10.12
CA LYS A 138 -7.34 10.73 -10.23
C LYS A 138 -6.14 10.42 -9.32
N GLN A 139 -6.39 10.08 -8.04
CA GLN A 139 -5.33 9.77 -7.09
C GLN A 139 -4.51 8.54 -7.50
N LEU A 140 -5.15 7.51 -8.04
CA LEU A 140 -4.45 6.33 -8.58
C LEU A 140 -3.59 6.70 -9.79
N SER A 141 -4.12 7.52 -10.71
CA SER A 141 -3.37 7.99 -11.88
C SER A 141 -2.17 8.83 -11.49
N ASP A 142 -2.33 9.75 -10.53
CA ASP A 142 -1.25 10.58 -9.99
C ASP A 142 -0.16 9.71 -9.32
N PHE A 143 -0.57 8.68 -8.58
CA PHE A 143 0.37 7.74 -7.94
C PHE A 143 1.15 6.91 -8.96
N ILE A 144 0.50 6.42 -10.02
CA ILE A 144 1.17 5.71 -11.12
C ILE A 144 2.16 6.63 -11.82
N ALA A 145 1.76 7.86 -12.12
CA ALA A 145 2.63 8.85 -12.76
C ALA A 145 3.86 9.20 -11.89
N LEU A 146 3.67 9.29 -10.56
CA LEU A 146 4.74 9.57 -9.61
C LEU A 146 5.73 8.41 -9.48
N THR A 147 5.22 7.18 -9.38
CA THR A 147 6.02 6.00 -9.03
C THR A 147 6.54 5.24 -10.24
N GLN A 148 5.86 5.36 -11.38
CA GLN A 148 6.17 4.62 -12.61
C GLN A 148 6.24 3.10 -12.36
N VAL A 149 5.36 2.57 -11.49
CA VAL A 149 5.28 1.13 -11.24
C VAL A 149 4.53 0.42 -12.36
N ASP A 150 4.89 -0.84 -12.56
CA ASP A 150 4.28 -1.70 -13.59
C ASP A 150 2.98 -2.33 -13.11
N GLU A 151 2.87 -2.53 -11.77
CA GLU A 151 1.67 -3.09 -11.14
C GLU A 151 1.30 -2.32 -9.87
N LEU A 152 -0.02 -2.25 -9.59
CA LEU A 152 -0.57 -1.80 -8.32
C LEU A 152 -1.25 -2.97 -7.61
N MET A 153 -0.91 -3.16 -6.34
CA MET A 153 -1.68 -4.00 -5.45
C MET A 153 -2.55 -3.12 -4.56
N ILE A 154 -3.86 -3.30 -4.63
CA ILE A 154 -4.81 -2.51 -3.86
C ILE A 154 -5.19 -3.27 -2.59
N THR A 155 -5.18 -2.56 -1.46
CA THR A 155 -5.69 -3.05 -0.19
C THR A 155 -6.64 -2.03 0.43
N GLY A 156 -7.60 -2.48 1.22
CA GLY A 156 -8.54 -1.61 1.93
C GLY A 156 -9.01 -2.29 3.21
N MET A 157 -8.50 -1.83 4.35
CA MET A 157 -8.94 -2.32 5.65
C MET A 157 -10.14 -1.50 6.12
N MET A 158 -11.34 -1.89 5.69
CA MET A 158 -12.60 -1.30 6.10
C MET A 158 -13.31 -2.17 7.13
N PHE A 159 -13.99 -1.54 8.08
CA PHE A 159 -14.73 -2.22 9.14
C PHE A 159 -15.91 -3.02 8.57
N ASP A 160 -16.69 -2.39 7.71
CA ASP A 160 -17.83 -3.03 7.06
C ASP A 160 -17.41 -3.84 5.82
N LYS A 161 -17.85 -5.09 5.76
CA LYS A 161 -17.53 -5.99 4.65
C LYS A 161 -18.16 -5.56 3.32
N ALA A 162 -19.40 -5.07 3.36
CA ALA A 162 -20.09 -4.65 2.14
C ALA A 162 -19.44 -3.39 1.56
N ALA A 163 -19.08 -2.41 2.41
CA ALA A 163 -18.33 -1.23 2.00
C ALA A 163 -16.98 -1.60 1.39
N ARG A 164 -16.28 -2.59 1.95
CA ARG A 164 -15.00 -3.06 1.38
C ARG A 164 -15.16 -3.70 0.01
N ILE A 165 -16.18 -4.54 -0.18
CA ILE A 165 -16.49 -5.13 -1.49
C ILE A 165 -16.82 -4.02 -2.49
N ARG A 166 -17.69 -3.09 -2.10
CA ARG A 166 -18.09 -1.98 -2.96
C ARG A 166 -16.91 -1.09 -3.36
N SER A 167 -16.00 -0.84 -2.43
CA SER A 167 -14.77 -0.09 -2.71
C SER A 167 -13.89 -0.76 -3.79
N LEU A 168 -13.81 -2.09 -3.79
CA LEU A 168 -13.09 -2.85 -4.83
C LEU A 168 -13.83 -2.89 -6.17
N GLU A 169 -15.17 -2.76 -6.18
CA GLU A 169 -15.96 -2.68 -7.41
C GLU A 169 -15.87 -1.31 -8.10
N ILE A 170 -15.57 -0.25 -7.33
CA ILE A 170 -15.41 1.12 -7.83
C ILE A 170 -14.06 1.31 -8.53
N VAL A 171 -13.05 0.56 -8.15
CA VAL A 171 -11.67 0.67 -8.64
C VAL A 171 -11.44 -0.22 -9.86
#